data_87334212884f89a4efa46591819197e9
#
_entry.id   87334212884f89a4efa46591819197e9
#
_cell.length_a   1.000
_cell.length_b   1.000
_cell.length_c   1.000
_cell.angle_alpha   90.00
_cell.angle_beta   90.00
_cell.angle_gamma   90.00
#
_symmetry.space_group_name_H-M   'P 1'
#
loop_
_entity.id
_entity.type
_entity.pdbx_description
1 polymer ?
#
loop_
_entity_poly.entity_id
_entity_poly.type
_entity_poly.pdbx_seq_one_letter_code
_entity_poly.pdbx_strand_id
1 'polypeptide(L)'
;MARNEQLIRQHKILQILERRRYGIRLEDLRDALVDELGLSSLHERSVRRDIEALQAAGFDIDTEESAQGKVWKLRHNDKGIHRLNVSATELIALSMGRDLMLPLAGTQFWHGIEGFWNKVREQLPAGVWELFERYRRTLLVSGVV
;
A
#
# COMPACT_ATOMS: atom_id res chain seq x y z
N MET A 1 -3.79 -2.76 26.73
CA MET A 1 -2.62 -3.23 26.14
C MET A 1 -2.01 -2.26 25.17
N ALA A 2 -1.07 -1.49 25.71
CA ALA A 2 -0.43 -0.39 25.00
C ALA A 2 0.21 -0.78 23.66
N ARG A 3 0.76 -1.99 23.59
CA ARG A 3 1.47 -2.46 22.39
C ARG A 3 0.51 -2.67 21.20
N ASN A 4 -0.64 -3.30 21.46
CA ASN A 4 -1.63 -3.52 20.41
C ASN A 4 -2.30 -2.23 19.99
N GLU A 5 -2.56 -1.35 20.96
CA GLU A 5 -3.11 -0.03 20.68
C GLU A 5 -2.19 0.79 19.77
N GLN A 6 -0.88 0.73 20.01
CA GLN A 6 0.10 1.41 19.19
C GLN A 6 0.09 0.91 17.75
N LEU A 7 0.05 -0.40 17.56
CA LEU A 7 -0.01 -1.00 16.21
C LEU A 7 -1.28 -0.60 15.47
N ILE A 8 -2.41 -0.66 16.16
CA ILE A 8 -3.70 -0.26 15.59
C ILE A 8 -3.66 1.22 15.19
N ARG A 9 -3.11 2.05 16.04
CA ARG A 9 -2.99 3.48 15.82
C ARG A 9 -2.09 3.79 14.62
N GLN A 10 -0.93 3.14 14.52
CA GLN A 10 -0.01 3.30 13.40
C GLN A 10 -0.65 2.87 12.07
N HIS A 11 -1.37 1.76 12.07
CA HIS A 11 -2.10 1.31 10.89
C HIS A 11 -3.17 2.32 10.48
N LYS A 12 -3.91 2.86 11.44
CA LYS A 12 -4.94 3.87 11.17
C LYS A 12 -4.32 5.16 10.63
N ILE A 13 -3.16 5.55 11.13
CA ILE A 13 -2.43 6.72 10.61
C ILE A 13 -2.16 6.54 9.12
N LEU A 14 -1.66 5.38 8.70
CA LEU A 14 -1.40 5.11 7.29
C LEU A 14 -2.67 5.20 6.46
N GLN A 15 -3.78 4.65 6.95
CA GLN A 15 -5.06 4.72 6.26
C GLN A 15 -5.54 6.16 6.08
N ILE A 16 -5.41 6.98 7.13
CA ILE A 16 -5.81 8.39 7.07
C ILE A 16 -4.93 9.16 6.09
N LEU A 17 -3.61 8.95 6.13
CA LEU A 17 -2.68 9.62 5.23
C LEU A 17 -2.92 9.23 3.76
N GLU A 18 -3.31 7.99 3.51
CA GLU A 18 -3.66 7.53 2.17
C GLU A 18 -4.89 8.25 1.63
N ARG A 19 -5.89 8.54 2.49
CA ARG A 19 -7.08 9.26 2.11
C ARG A 19 -6.86 10.76 1.92
N ARG A 20 -5.87 11.31 2.63
CA ARG A 20 -5.58 12.76 2.64
C ARG A 20 -4.48 13.09 1.65
N ARG A 21 -4.83 13.12 0.38
CA ARG A 21 -3.91 13.36 -0.72
C ARG A 21 -3.06 14.63 -0.57
N TYR A 22 -3.64 15.67 0.01
CA TYR A 22 -2.96 16.95 0.20
C TYR A 22 -2.33 17.13 1.56
N GLY A 23 -2.31 16.05 2.35
CA GLY A 23 -1.76 16.07 3.70
C GLY A 23 -2.76 16.43 4.77
N ILE A 24 -2.33 16.33 6.01
CA ILE A 24 -3.15 16.60 7.18
C ILE A 24 -2.26 17.20 8.27
N ARG A 25 -2.79 18.20 8.99
CA ARG A 25 -2.08 18.75 10.14
C ARG A 25 -2.04 17.74 11.28
N LEU A 26 -1.00 17.84 12.11
CA LEU A 26 -0.81 16.89 13.22
C LEU A 26 -2.01 16.87 14.17
N GLU A 27 -2.55 18.05 14.52
CA GLU A 27 -3.71 18.13 15.40
C GLU A 27 -4.96 17.52 14.78
N ASP A 28 -5.16 17.68 13.47
CA ASP A 28 -6.31 17.10 12.77
C ASP A 28 -6.15 15.59 12.66
N LEU A 29 -4.94 15.09 12.49
CA LEU A 29 -4.65 13.66 12.49
C LEU A 29 -4.96 13.06 13.87
N ARG A 30 -4.53 13.76 14.93
CA ARG A 30 -4.86 13.34 16.30
C ARG A 30 -6.37 13.26 16.50
N ASP A 31 -7.09 14.29 16.09
CA ASP A 31 -8.55 14.35 16.26
C ASP A 31 -9.24 13.22 15.48
N ALA A 32 -8.78 12.93 14.27
CA ALA A 32 -9.30 11.84 13.47
C ALA A 32 -9.03 10.49 14.13
N LEU A 33 -7.86 10.29 14.73
CA LEU A 33 -7.53 9.06 15.44
C LEU A 33 -8.40 8.86 16.67
N VAL A 34 -8.61 9.94 17.45
CA VAL A 34 -9.49 9.89 18.61
C VAL A 34 -10.90 9.51 18.19
N ASP A 35 -11.40 10.13 17.15
CA ASP A 35 -12.75 9.88 16.65
C ASP A 35 -12.91 8.47 16.06
N GLU A 36 -12.04 8.07 15.16
CA GLU A 36 -12.18 6.80 14.45
C GLU A 36 -11.85 5.57 15.30
N LEU A 37 -10.97 5.71 16.28
CA LEU A 37 -10.59 4.62 17.19
C LEU A 37 -11.35 4.66 18.53
N GLY A 38 -12.15 5.69 18.76
CA GLY A 38 -12.91 5.81 20.00
C GLY A 38 -12.05 5.99 21.24
N LEU A 39 -10.92 6.68 21.11
CA LEU A 39 -10.00 6.91 22.21
C LEU A 39 -10.52 7.99 23.14
N SER A 40 -10.22 7.89 24.45
CA SER A 40 -10.59 8.91 25.42
C SER A 40 -9.72 10.16 25.30
N SER A 41 -8.46 9.99 24.96
CA SER A 41 -7.51 11.07 24.75
C SER A 41 -6.28 10.56 23.98
N LEU A 42 -5.59 11.49 23.34
CA LEU A 42 -4.36 11.19 22.62
C LEU A 42 -3.56 12.49 22.49
N HIS A 43 -2.28 12.44 22.87
CA HIS A 43 -1.40 13.58 22.75
C HIS A 43 -0.75 13.64 21.37
N GLU A 44 -0.56 14.84 20.85
CA GLU A 44 0.13 15.04 19.58
C GLU A 44 1.55 14.43 19.57
N ARG A 45 2.21 14.44 20.73
CA ARG A 45 3.53 13.82 20.88
C ARG A 45 3.48 12.33 20.54
N SER A 46 2.42 11.64 20.97
CA SER A 46 2.25 10.21 20.67
C SER A 46 2.05 9.99 19.19
N VAL A 47 1.27 10.84 18.54
CA VAL A 47 1.05 10.77 17.09
C VAL A 47 2.36 11.01 16.35
N ARG A 48 3.14 11.99 16.77
CA ARG A 48 4.45 12.28 16.15
C ARG A 48 5.40 11.09 16.29
N ARG A 49 5.45 10.46 17.45
CA ARG A 49 6.26 9.27 17.67
C ARG A 49 5.84 8.12 16.76
N ASP A 50 4.55 7.94 16.58
CA ASP A 50 4.03 6.92 15.68
C ASP A 50 4.44 7.19 14.24
N ILE A 51 4.37 8.45 13.80
CA ILE A 51 4.82 8.85 12.47
C ILE A 51 6.32 8.59 12.32
N GLU A 52 7.13 8.95 13.32
CA GLU A 52 8.57 8.70 13.30
C GLU A 52 8.88 7.21 13.21
N ALA A 53 8.12 6.38 13.90
CA ALA A 53 8.26 4.93 13.81
C ALA A 53 7.92 4.40 12.40
N LEU A 54 6.88 4.95 11.79
CA LEU A 54 6.51 4.60 10.42
C LEU A 54 7.59 5.05 9.41
N GLN A 55 8.14 6.23 9.61
CA GLN A 55 9.27 6.71 8.79
C GLN A 55 10.48 5.79 8.92
N ALA A 56 10.80 5.38 10.14
CA ALA A 56 11.90 4.45 10.40
C ALA A 56 11.66 3.08 9.75
N ALA A 57 10.39 2.68 9.63
CA ALA A 57 10.02 1.43 8.96
C ALA A 57 10.07 1.52 7.43
N GLY A 58 10.30 2.72 6.87
CA GLY A 58 10.46 2.90 5.43
C GLY A 58 9.31 3.58 4.70
N PHE A 59 8.28 4.01 5.43
CA PHE A 59 7.19 4.75 4.80
C PHE A 59 7.63 6.18 4.51
N ASP A 60 7.33 6.65 3.30
CA ASP A 60 7.72 7.98 2.85
C ASP A 60 6.71 9.03 3.32
N ILE A 61 6.80 9.37 4.61
CA ILE A 61 5.97 10.39 5.23
C ILE A 61 6.83 11.64 5.42
N ASP A 62 6.35 12.75 4.91
CA ASP A 62 7.10 14.00 4.94
C ASP A 62 6.18 15.16 5.33
N THR A 63 6.77 16.30 5.61
CA THR A 63 6.04 17.51 5.93
C THR A 63 6.10 18.50 4.78
N GLU A 64 5.03 19.24 4.63
CA GLU A 64 4.94 20.29 3.62
C GLU A 64 4.23 21.50 4.22
N GLU A 65 4.72 22.69 3.87
CA GLU A 65 4.06 23.91 4.29
C GLU A 65 2.87 24.19 3.39
N SER A 66 1.72 24.43 4.01
CA SER A 66 0.50 24.77 3.30
C SER A 66 -0.07 26.10 3.79
N ALA A 67 -1.12 26.57 3.14
CA ALA A 67 -1.84 27.78 3.57
C ALA A 67 -2.40 27.63 5.00
N GLN A 68 -2.62 26.42 5.46
CA GLN A 68 -3.16 26.12 6.78
C GLN A 68 -2.09 25.74 7.80
N GLY A 69 -0.81 25.83 7.43
CA GLY A 69 0.31 25.45 8.27
C GLY A 69 1.00 24.19 7.79
N LYS A 70 1.77 23.56 8.68
CA LYS A 70 2.53 22.36 8.39
C LYS A 70 1.61 21.16 8.32
N VAL A 71 1.64 20.44 7.20
CA VAL A 71 0.89 19.22 6.99
C VAL A 71 1.81 18.02 6.82
N TRP A 72 1.34 16.86 7.28
CA TRP A 72 2.02 15.57 7.10
C TRP A 72 1.38 14.84 5.93
N LYS A 73 2.21 14.27 5.09
CA LYS A 73 1.77 13.70 3.83
C LYS A 73 2.52 12.41 3.54
N LEU A 74 1.78 11.37 3.20
CA LEU A 74 2.36 10.15 2.68
C LEU A 74 2.57 10.36 1.18
N ARG A 75 3.82 10.32 0.75
CA ARG A 75 4.15 10.47 -0.65
C ARG A 75 3.80 9.20 -1.39
N HIS A 76 2.83 9.32 -2.26
CA HIS A 76 2.60 8.30 -3.25
C HIS A 76 3.66 8.46 -4.33
N ASN A 77 4.21 7.36 -4.74
CA ASN A 77 5.32 7.38 -5.66
C ASN A 77 4.88 7.65 -7.08
N ASP A 78 4.40 8.85 -7.33
CA ASP A 78 3.95 9.28 -8.65
C ASP A 78 5.08 9.31 -9.69
N LYS A 79 6.33 9.22 -9.24
CA LYS A 79 7.50 9.33 -10.12
C LYS A 79 8.17 8.00 -10.45
N GLY A 80 7.55 6.90 -10.12
CA GLY A 80 8.08 5.57 -10.45
C GLY A 80 9.39 5.22 -9.76
N ILE A 81 9.70 5.86 -8.63
CA ILE A 81 10.92 5.58 -7.85
C ILE A 81 10.86 4.18 -7.22
N HIS A 82 9.67 3.67 -6.98
CA HIS A 82 9.47 2.29 -6.57
C HIS A 82 8.87 1.50 -7.74
N ARG A 83 9.64 1.40 -8.79
CA ARG A 83 9.30 0.45 -9.81
C ARG A 83 9.40 -0.92 -9.18
N LEU A 84 8.29 -1.63 -9.19
CA LEU A 84 8.27 -2.99 -8.75
C LEU A 84 9.28 -3.77 -9.60
N ASN A 85 10.36 -4.22 -8.99
CA ASN A 85 11.37 -5.00 -9.69
C ASN A 85 10.91 -6.47 -9.66
N VAL A 86 10.15 -6.85 -10.69
CA VAL A 86 9.58 -8.20 -10.79
C VAL A 86 10.26 -8.93 -11.95
N SER A 87 10.79 -10.12 -11.65
CA SER A 87 11.33 -10.98 -12.68
C SER A 87 10.21 -11.69 -13.46
N ALA A 88 10.52 -12.17 -14.65
CA ALA A 88 9.57 -12.94 -15.45
C ALA A 88 9.07 -14.19 -14.70
N THR A 89 9.97 -14.86 -13.98
CA THR A 89 9.63 -16.05 -13.19
C THR A 89 8.66 -15.71 -12.06
N GLU A 90 8.90 -14.60 -11.36
CA GLU A 90 8.01 -14.14 -10.30
C GLU A 90 6.63 -13.79 -10.84
N LEU A 91 6.58 -13.15 -11.99
CA LEU A 91 5.34 -12.77 -12.64
C LEU A 91 4.54 -14.00 -13.08
N ILE A 92 5.20 -15.00 -13.62
CA ILE A 92 4.59 -16.28 -14.00
C ILE A 92 4.02 -16.98 -12.75
N ALA A 93 4.80 -17.05 -11.68
CA ALA A 93 4.36 -17.67 -10.43
C ALA A 93 3.14 -16.95 -9.86
N LEU A 94 3.13 -15.63 -9.88
CA LEU A 94 1.99 -14.83 -9.42
C LEU A 94 0.76 -15.08 -10.28
N SER A 95 0.93 -15.15 -11.61
CA SER A 95 -0.16 -15.43 -12.54
C SER A 95 -0.78 -16.82 -12.29
N MET A 96 0.07 -17.83 -12.09
CA MET A 96 -0.39 -19.19 -11.80
C MET A 96 -1.13 -19.25 -10.45
N GLY A 97 -0.58 -18.59 -9.44
CA GLY A 97 -1.25 -18.51 -8.14
C GLY A 97 -2.61 -17.83 -8.23
N ARG A 98 -2.71 -16.78 -9.03
CA ARG A 98 -3.99 -16.11 -9.29
C ARG A 98 -4.98 -17.06 -9.94
N ASP A 99 -4.57 -17.82 -10.94
CA ASP A 99 -5.45 -18.78 -11.62
C ASP A 99 -5.93 -19.88 -10.67
N LEU A 100 -5.07 -20.34 -9.76
CA LEU A 100 -5.43 -21.31 -8.72
C LEU A 100 -6.44 -20.76 -7.73
N MET A 101 -6.52 -19.46 -7.57
CA MET A 101 -7.45 -18.79 -6.67
C MET A 101 -8.78 -18.43 -7.34
N LEU A 102 -8.97 -18.81 -8.59
CA LEU A 102 -10.23 -18.56 -9.32
C LEU A 102 -11.49 -19.04 -8.58
N PRO A 103 -11.46 -20.17 -7.83
CA PRO A 103 -12.62 -20.57 -7.03
C PRO A 103 -13.07 -19.53 -6.00
N LEU A 104 -12.22 -18.56 -5.66
CA LEU A 104 -12.56 -17.46 -4.75
C LEU A 104 -13.19 -16.26 -5.49
N ALA A 105 -13.44 -16.37 -6.80
CA ALA A 105 -14.06 -15.30 -7.58
C ALA A 105 -15.42 -14.95 -6.95
N GLY A 106 -15.70 -13.66 -6.85
CA GLY A 106 -16.89 -13.16 -6.18
C GLY A 106 -16.71 -12.84 -4.71
N THR A 107 -15.56 -13.18 -4.12
CA THR A 107 -15.25 -12.83 -2.73
C THR A 107 -14.37 -11.58 -2.66
N GLN A 108 -14.26 -11.00 -1.46
CA GLN A 108 -13.38 -9.86 -1.22
C GLN A 108 -11.90 -10.22 -1.46
N PHE A 109 -11.52 -11.46 -1.20
CA PHE A 109 -10.16 -11.95 -1.43
C PHE A 109 -9.81 -11.90 -2.91
N TRP A 110 -10.74 -12.27 -3.76
CA TRP A 110 -10.54 -12.19 -5.21
C TRP A 110 -10.37 -10.75 -5.67
N HIS A 111 -11.14 -9.81 -5.14
CA HIS A 111 -11.00 -8.39 -5.45
C HIS A 111 -9.60 -7.87 -5.07
N GLY A 112 -9.08 -8.32 -3.93
CA GLY A 112 -7.72 -7.97 -3.51
C GLY A 112 -6.66 -8.47 -4.49
N ILE A 113 -6.79 -9.72 -4.93
CA ILE A 113 -5.87 -10.34 -5.89
C ILE A 113 -5.93 -9.61 -7.25
N GLU A 114 -7.13 -9.35 -7.73
CA GLU A 114 -7.34 -8.62 -9.00
C GLU A 114 -6.77 -7.21 -8.93
N GLY A 115 -7.03 -6.50 -7.83
CA GLY A 115 -6.51 -5.16 -7.64
C GLY A 115 -4.99 -5.11 -7.64
N PHE A 116 -4.36 -6.05 -6.93
CA PHE A 116 -2.90 -6.15 -6.90
C PHE A 116 -2.33 -6.51 -8.28
N TRP A 117 -2.94 -7.48 -8.96
CA TRP A 117 -2.54 -7.87 -10.31
C TRP A 117 -2.58 -6.69 -11.28
N ASN A 118 -3.65 -5.89 -11.23
CA ASN A 118 -3.78 -4.72 -12.08
C ASN A 118 -2.70 -3.67 -11.78
N LYS A 119 -2.36 -3.46 -10.53
CA LYS A 119 -1.28 -2.55 -10.14
C LYS A 119 0.07 -3.02 -10.67
N VAL A 120 0.35 -4.30 -10.55
CA VAL A 120 1.60 -4.90 -11.08
C VAL A 120 1.65 -4.71 -12.59
N ARG A 121 0.55 -5.00 -13.27
CA ARG A 121 0.44 -4.87 -14.72
C ARG A 121 0.70 -3.43 -15.20
N GLU A 122 0.14 -2.45 -14.50
CA GLU A 122 0.30 -1.04 -14.85
C GLU A 122 1.73 -0.54 -14.66
N GLN A 123 2.45 -1.11 -13.70
CA GLN A 123 3.81 -0.68 -13.37
C GLN A 123 4.89 -1.35 -14.18
N LEU A 124 4.57 -2.38 -14.94
CA LEU A 124 5.54 -3.10 -15.73
C LEU A 124 5.75 -2.43 -17.11
N PRO A 125 7.01 -2.32 -17.56
CA PRO A 125 7.28 -1.91 -18.93
C PRO A 125 6.64 -2.86 -19.94
N ALA A 126 6.23 -2.33 -21.09
CA ALA A 126 5.58 -3.12 -22.13
C ALA A 126 6.40 -4.32 -22.58
N GLY A 127 7.73 -4.16 -22.68
CA GLY A 127 8.62 -5.25 -23.07
C GLY A 127 8.63 -6.42 -22.08
N VAL A 128 8.56 -6.12 -20.78
CA VAL A 128 8.50 -7.15 -19.74
C VAL A 128 7.16 -7.90 -19.84
N TRP A 129 6.08 -7.17 -20.06
CA TRP A 129 4.76 -7.76 -20.20
C TRP A 129 4.67 -8.67 -21.42
N GLU A 130 5.21 -8.26 -22.54
CA GLU A 130 5.25 -9.07 -23.76
C GLU A 130 6.05 -10.36 -23.57
N LEU A 131 7.18 -10.28 -22.88
CA LEU A 131 8.01 -11.44 -22.57
C LEU A 131 7.24 -12.40 -21.65
N PHE A 132 6.56 -11.89 -20.65
CA PHE A 132 5.72 -12.67 -19.75
C PHE A 132 4.62 -13.42 -20.52
N GLU A 133 3.90 -12.74 -21.40
CA GLU A 133 2.84 -13.35 -22.22
C GLU A 133 3.36 -14.47 -23.10
N ARG A 134 4.56 -14.29 -23.65
CA ARG A 134 5.21 -15.29 -24.47
C ARG A 134 5.58 -16.52 -23.65
N TYR A 135 6.18 -16.35 -22.47
CA TYR A 135 6.52 -17.45 -21.58
C TYR A 135 5.29 -18.19 -21.11
N ARG A 136 4.27 -17.49 -20.74
CA ARG A 136 3.02 -18.08 -20.30
C ARG A 136 2.42 -19.00 -21.35
N ARG A 137 2.36 -18.55 -22.59
CA ARG A 137 1.86 -19.37 -23.71
C ARG A 137 2.70 -20.61 -23.92
N THR A 138 4.01 -20.48 -23.88
CA THR A 138 4.93 -21.59 -24.05
C THR A 138 4.75 -22.65 -22.97
N LEU A 139 4.62 -22.24 -21.72
CA LEU A 139 4.43 -23.16 -20.60
C LEU A 139 3.09 -23.89 -20.69
N LEU A 140 2.03 -23.20 -21.09
CA LEU A 140 0.72 -23.82 -21.28
C LEU A 140 0.74 -24.88 -22.38
N VAL A 141 1.41 -24.59 -23.48
CA VAL A 141 1.53 -25.52 -24.62
C VAL A 141 2.37 -26.73 -24.24
N SER A 142 3.42 -26.56 -23.45
CA SER A 142 4.30 -27.67 -23.04
C SER A 142 3.70 -28.55 -21.93
N GLY A 143 2.59 -28.17 -21.37
CA GLY A 143 1.94 -28.93 -20.30
C GLY A 143 2.69 -28.92 -18.98
N VAL A 144 3.54 -27.92 -18.74
CA VAL A 144 4.35 -27.80 -17.52
C VAL A 144 3.58 -27.09 -16.41
N VAL A 145 2.31 -26.92 -16.55
CA VAL A 145 1.48 -26.25 -15.55
C VAL A 145 0.74 -27.29 -14.69
#